data_287f69842d4bb98bece360cf6ce7db73
#
_entry.id   287f69842d4bb98bece360cf6ce7db73
#
_cell.length_a   1.000
_cell.length_b   1.000
_cell.length_c   1.000
_cell.angle_alpha   90.00
_cell.angle_beta   90.00
_cell.angle_gamma   90.00
#
_symmetry.space_group_name_H-M   'P 1'
#
loop_
_entity.id
_entity.type
_entity.pdbx_description
1 polymer ?
#
loop_
_entity_poly.entity_id
_entity_poly.type
_entity_poly.pdbx_seq_one_letter_code
_entity_poly.pdbx_strand_id
1 'polypeptide(L)'
;MKQQQGATMIIVLVVLLLIAVAGTVALRSGVFGMRLSTNTQAGNLLINNNDSALTKFESMDKSEVEANFAQGGMYNFLLNPANATKEMVFCYNAKDADTFDYSKAAVINEGNTPDRVGNFCTTDKASSGRNAVITQVHMRRNTA
;
A
#
# COMPACT_ATOMS: atom_id res chain seq x y z
N MET A 1 26.36 -56.49 -35.30
CA MET A 1 26.08 -55.04 -35.05
C MET A 1 24.65 -54.74 -34.51
N LYS A 2 24.11 -55.54 -33.57
CA LYS A 2 22.74 -55.35 -33.04
C LYS A 2 22.69 -54.93 -31.56
N GLN A 3 23.80 -54.69 -30.89
CA GLN A 3 23.81 -54.34 -29.45
C GLN A 3 23.90 -52.85 -29.14
N GLN A 4 24.10 -51.97 -30.10
CA GLN A 4 24.25 -50.52 -29.87
C GLN A 4 22.92 -49.75 -29.82
N GLN A 5 21.81 -50.31 -30.29
CA GLN A 5 20.52 -49.61 -30.32
C GLN A 5 19.88 -49.43 -28.93
N GLY A 6 20.17 -50.35 -27.99
CA GLY A 6 19.63 -50.23 -26.63
C GLY A 6 20.32 -49.16 -25.79
N ALA A 7 21.64 -48.98 -25.97
CA ALA A 7 22.41 -47.99 -25.21
C ALA A 7 22.06 -46.52 -25.59
N THR A 8 21.86 -46.29 -26.89
CA THR A 8 21.42 -44.94 -27.36
C THR A 8 20.08 -44.54 -26.84
N MET A 9 19.14 -45.47 -26.72
CA MET A 9 17.79 -45.17 -26.20
C MET A 9 17.82 -44.77 -24.71
N ILE A 10 18.68 -45.43 -23.91
CA ILE A 10 18.87 -45.10 -22.49
C ILE A 10 19.52 -43.73 -22.36
N ILE A 11 20.52 -43.39 -23.16
CA ILE A 11 21.17 -42.07 -23.11
C ILE A 11 20.17 -40.97 -23.47
N VAL A 12 19.37 -41.14 -24.48
CA VAL A 12 18.32 -40.18 -24.88
C VAL A 12 17.29 -39.98 -23.76
N LEU A 13 16.85 -41.05 -23.11
CA LEU A 13 15.95 -40.98 -21.97
C LEU A 13 16.54 -40.20 -20.80
N VAL A 14 17.78 -40.43 -20.44
CA VAL A 14 18.48 -39.72 -19.38
C VAL A 14 18.61 -38.22 -19.70
N VAL A 15 18.99 -37.90 -20.96
CA VAL A 15 19.12 -36.50 -21.38
C VAL A 15 17.75 -35.77 -21.33
N LEU A 16 16.69 -36.43 -21.81
CA LEU A 16 15.33 -35.84 -21.72
C LEU A 16 14.89 -35.61 -20.28
N LEU A 17 15.22 -36.55 -19.38
CA LEU A 17 14.91 -36.42 -17.97
C LEU A 17 15.66 -35.22 -17.33
N LEU A 18 16.95 -35.06 -17.68
CA LEU A 18 17.75 -33.92 -17.20
C LEU A 18 17.18 -32.57 -17.69
N ILE A 19 16.79 -32.52 -18.98
CA ILE A 19 16.17 -31.30 -19.55
C ILE A 19 14.83 -31.01 -18.87
N ALA A 20 14.02 -32.03 -18.61
CA ALA A 20 12.72 -31.84 -17.92
C ALA A 20 12.91 -31.31 -16.51
N VAL A 21 13.88 -31.85 -15.75
CA VAL A 21 14.19 -31.33 -14.39
C VAL A 21 14.72 -29.92 -14.45
N ALA A 22 15.64 -29.61 -15.34
CA ALA A 22 16.19 -28.26 -15.50
C ALA A 22 15.08 -27.24 -15.88
N GLY A 23 14.18 -27.65 -16.79
CA GLY A 23 13.03 -26.82 -17.19
C GLY A 23 12.08 -26.50 -16.03
N THR A 24 11.76 -27.47 -15.17
CA THR A 24 10.90 -27.23 -14.00
C THR A 24 11.52 -26.30 -12.98
N VAL A 25 12.84 -26.39 -12.75
CA VAL A 25 13.56 -25.47 -11.85
C VAL A 25 13.56 -24.05 -12.42
N ALA A 26 13.81 -23.89 -13.71
CA ALA A 26 13.80 -22.58 -14.36
C ALA A 26 12.43 -21.90 -14.27
N LEU A 27 11.34 -22.64 -14.48
CA LEU A 27 9.97 -22.11 -14.35
C LEU A 27 9.66 -21.66 -12.92
N ARG A 28 10.05 -22.44 -11.91
CA ARG A 28 9.85 -22.06 -10.49
C ARG A 28 10.60 -20.77 -10.15
N SER A 29 11.83 -20.63 -10.59
CA SER A 29 12.65 -19.45 -10.38
C SER A 29 12.03 -18.20 -11.04
N GLY A 30 11.49 -18.36 -12.27
CA GLY A 30 10.80 -17.28 -12.97
C GLY A 30 9.54 -16.80 -12.25
N VAL A 31 8.69 -17.71 -11.78
CA VAL A 31 7.48 -17.36 -11.03
C VAL A 31 7.81 -16.68 -9.70
N PHE A 32 8.85 -17.15 -9.01
CA PHE A 32 9.31 -16.54 -7.77
C PHE A 32 9.82 -15.11 -8.01
N GLY A 33 10.61 -14.90 -9.06
CA GLY A 33 11.11 -13.57 -9.45
C GLY A 33 9.96 -12.59 -9.77
N MET A 34 8.92 -13.04 -10.48
CA MET A 34 7.73 -12.22 -10.75
C MET A 34 7.00 -11.81 -9.47
N ARG A 35 6.80 -12.73 -8.54
CA ARG A 35 6.14 -12.43 -7.24
C ARG A 35 6.95 -11.43 -6.42
N LEU A 36 8.26 -11.60 -6.36
CA LEU A 36 9.14 -10.69 -5.64
C LEU A 36 9.10 -9.29 -6.26
N SER A 37 9.18 -9.19 -7.59
CA SER A 37 9.08 -7.91 -8.31
C SER A 37 7.75 -7.20 -8.04
N THR A 38 6.63 -7.93 -8.09
CA THR A 38 5.31 -7.36 -7.81
C THR A 38 5.19 -6.84 -6.36
N ASN A 39 5.71 -7.59 -5.39
CA ASN A 39 5.71 -7.17 -3.99
C ASN A 39 6.57 -5.92 -3.77
N THR A 40 7.74 -5.85 -4.42
CA THR A 40 8.61 -4.68 -4.33
C THR A 40 7.96 -3.44 -4.94
N GLN A 41 7.30 -3.60 -6.09
CA GLN A 41 6.55 -2.51 -6.72
C GLN A 41 5.40 -2.02 -5.82
N ALA A 42 4.64 -2.94 -5.24
CA ALA A 42 3.56 -2.59 -4.31
C ALA A 42 4.11 -1.85 -3.07
N GLY A 43 5.22 -2.31 -2.51
CA GLY A 43 5.89 -1.64 -1.39
C GLY A 43 6.33 -0.22 -1.73
N ASN A 44 6.96 -0.03 -2.88
CA ASN A 44 7.39 1.30 -3.33
C ASN A 44 6.20 2.25 -3.57
N LEU A 45 5.09 1.75 -4.12
CA LEU A 45 3.87 2.54 -4.29
C LEU A 45 3.26 2.97 -2.95
N LEU A 46 3.25 2.09 -1.95
CA LEU A 46 2.79 2.41 -0.60
C LEU A 46 3.65 3.52 0.03
N ILE A 47 4.97 3.39 -0.04
CA ILE A 47 5.90 4.38 0.52
C ILE A 47 5.70 5.73 -0.19
N ASN A 48 5.73 5.76 -1.52
CA ASN A 48 5.59 7.01 -2.28
C ASN A 48 4.26 7.71 -2.01
N ASN A 49 3.16 6.96 -1.87
CA ASN A 49 1.86 7.54 -1.60
C ASN A 49 1.76 8.11 -0.18
N ASN A 50 2.38 7.44 0.79
CA ASN A 50 2.47 7.94 2.16
C ASN A 50 3.36 9.19 2.26
N ASP A 51 4.51 9.19 1.57
CA ASP A 51 5.39 10.35 1.51
C ASP A 51 4.71 11.56 0.84
N SER A 52 3.93 11.31 -0.21
CA SER A 52 3.13 12.35 -0.86
C SER A 52 2.11 12.97 0.10
N ALA A 53 1.42 12.14 0.89
CA ALA A 53 0.45 12.63 1.88
C ALA A 53 1.15 13.46 2.99
N LEU A 54 2.31 13.03 3.47
CA LEU A 54 3.10 13.78 4.45
C LEU A 54 3.62 15.10 3.88
N THR A 55 4.18 15.07 2.68
CA THR A 55 4.68 16.28 1.99
C THR A 55 3.55 17.28 1.77
N LYS A 56 2.35 16.80 1.40
CA LYS A 56 1.19 17.66 1.26
C LYS A 56 0.79 18.30 2.59
N PHE A 57 0.81 17.52 3.68
CA PHE A 57 0.52 18.05 5.00
C PHE A 57 1.54 19.12 5.43
N GLU A 58 2.83 18.89 5.20
CA GLU A 58 3.91 19.84 5.50
C GLU A 58 3.86 21.10 4.63
N SER A 59 3.36 20.99 3.39
CA SER A 59 3.26 22.10 2.42
C SER A 59 1.96 22.89 2.55
N MET A 60 1.08 22.58 3.51
CA MET A 60 -0.14 23.36 3.73
C MET A 60 0.20 24.79 4.10
N ASP A 61 -0.52 25.74 3.51
CA ASP A 61 -0.36 27.13 3.84
C ASP A 61 -0.69 27.40 5.31
N LYS A 62 0.06 28.29 5.94
CA LYS A 62 -0.15 28.65 7.33
C LYS A 62 -1.60 29.08 7.61
N SER A 63 -2.22 29.82 6.70
CA SER A 63 -3.61 30.25 6.80
C SER A 63 -4.59 29.07 6.79
N GLU A 64 -4.32 28.04 6.00
CA GLU A 64 -5.14 26.82 5.94
C GLU A 64 -4.99 26.01 7.25
N VAL A 65 -3.77 25.89 7.76
CA VAL A 65 -3.49 25.23 9.04
C VAL A 65 -4.20 25.96 10.18
N GLU A 66 -4.06 27.29 10.27
CA GLU A 66 -4.72 28.11 11.30
C GLU A 66 -6.25 28.01 11.22
N ALA A 67 -6.83 28.02 10.03
CA ALA A 67 -8.27 27.86 9.84
C ALA A 67 -8.76 26.47 10.31
N ASN A 68 -8.00 25.42 10.04
CA ASN A 68 -8.35 24.07 10.47
C ASN A 68 -8.26 23.87 12.00
N PHE A 69 -7.37 24.59 12.68
CA PHE A 69 -7.24 24.55 14.14
C PHE A 69 -8.14 25.58 14.85
N ALA A 70 -8.69 26.57 14.15
CA ALA A 70 -9.60 27.55 14.72
C ALA A 70 -10.93 26.92 15.18
N GLN A 71 -11.71 27.70 15.93
CA GLN A 71 -13.03 27.26 16.37
C GLN A 71 -13.94 26.93 15.17
N GLY A 72 -14.44 25.71 15.13
CA GLY A 72 -15.20 25.18 14.00
C GLY A 72 -14.35 24.54 12.88
N GLY A 73 -13.04 24.66 12.96
CA GLY A 73 -12.13 23.99 12.03
C GLY A 73 -12.02 22.48 12.29
N MET A 74 -11.58 21.76 11.26
CA MET A 74 -11.54 20.30 11.27
C MET A 74 -10.63 19.72 12.37
N TYR A 75 -9.49 20.35 12.64
CA TYR A 75 -8.53 19.88 13.62
C TYR A 75 -8.76 20.44 15.05
N ASN A 76 -9.73 21.34 15.22
CA ASN A 76 -10.04 21.92 16.54
C ASN A 76 -10.38 20.86 17.58
N PHE A 77 -11.00 19.77 17.14
CA PHE A 77 -11.28 18.60 17.96
C PHE A 77 -10.05 18.07 18.73
N LEU A 78 -8.86 18.07 18.10
CA LEU A 78 -7.63 17.57 18.67
C LEU A 78 -7.06 18.47 19.78
N LEU A 79 -7.45 19.74 19.81
CA LEU A 79 -7.00 20.68 20.83
C LEU A 79 -7.66 20.44 22.20
N ASN A 80 -8.82 19.76 22.21
CA ASN A 80 -9.52 19.47 23.46
C ASN A 80 -8.81 18.35 24.25
N PRO A 81 -8.39 18.60 25.50
CA PRO A 81 -7.75 17.58 26.35
C PRO A 81 -8.60 16.33 26.57
N ALA A 82 -9.92 16.45 26.58
CA ALA A 82 -10.83 15.31 26.70
C ALA A 82 -10.75 14.32 25.54
N ASN A 83 -10.13 14.71 24.44
CA ASN A 83 -9.95 13.88 23.24
C ASN A 83 -8.52 13.32 23.11
N ALA A 84 -7.72 13.33 24.17
CA ALA A 84 -6.33 12.90 24.15
C ALA A 84 -6.16 11.42 23.70
N THR A 85 -7.16 10.58 23.95
CA THR A 85 -7.19 9.16 23.55
C THR A 85 -7.91 8.90 22.22
N LYS A 86 -8.29 9.97 21.52
CA LYS A 86 -9.01 9.86 20.25
C LYS A 86 -8.12 10.28 19.10
N GLU A 87 -8.40 9.69 17.94
CA GLU A 87 -7.75 9.99 16.68
C GLU A 87 -8.78 10.54 15.69
N MET A 88 -8.36 11.51 14.91
CA MET A 88 -9.08 11.91 13.72
C MET A 88 -8.49 11.16 12.53
N VAL A 89 -9.35 10.57 11.71
CA VAL A 89 -8.96 9.83 10.51
C VAL A 89 -9.65 10.44 9.30
N PHE A 90 -8.90 10.66 8.23
CA PHE A 90 -9.40 11.16 6.96
C PHE A 90 -8.61 10.55 5.79
N CYS A 91 -9.08 10.78 4.57
CA CYS A 91 -8.52 10.18 3.38
C CYS A 91 -7.63 11.18 2.63
N TYR A 92 -6.51 10.69 2.11
CA TYR A 92 -5.71 11.42 1.15
C TYR A 92 -6.16 11.08 -0.27
N ASN A 93 -6.46 12.11 -1.06
CA ASN A 93 -6.88 11.97 -2.44
C ASN A 93 -5.68 12.14 -3.38
N ALA A 94 -5.00 11.02 -3.67
CA ALA A 94 -3.84 11.02 -4.56
C ALA A 94 -4.19 11.23 -6.04
N LYS A 95 -5.47 11.05 -6.43
CA LYS A 95 -5.89 11.10 -7.82
C LYS A 95 -6.23 12.51 -8.30
N ASP A 96 -6.94 13.25 -7.46
CA ASP A 96 -7.48 14.56 -7.83
C ASP A 96 -6.84 15.66 -6.98
N ALA A 97 -5.81 16.32 -7.52
CA ALA A 97 -5.20 17.52 -6.96
C ALA A 97 -4.45 17.37 -5.63
N ASP A 98 -4.04 16.15 -5.23
CA ASP A 98 -3.26 15.92 -4.01
C ASP A 98 -3.85 16.65 -2.78
N THR A 99 -5.11 16.40 -2.48
CA THR A 99 -5.84 17.04 -1.39
C THR A 99 -6.26 16.05 -0.32
N PHE A 100 -6.63 16.55 0.85
CA PHE A 100 -7.27 15.73 1.85
C PHE A 100 -8.78 15.76 1.69
N ASP A 101 -9.41 14.60 1.75
CA ASP A 101 -10.85 14.46 1.73
C ASP A 101 -11.38 14.40 3.18
N TYR A 102 -11.85 15.53 3.67
CA TYR A 102 -12.44 15.64 5.00
C TYR A 102 -13.93 15.27 5.03
N SER A 103 -14.57 15.02 3.89
CA SER A 103 -15.99 14.67 3.84
C SER A 103 -16.30 13.37 4.58
N LYS A 104 -15.30 12.52 4.74
CA LYS A 104 -15.37 11.25 5.46
C LYS A 104 -14.52 11.22 6.74
N ALA A 105 -14.12 12.40 7.24
CA ALA A 105 -13.38 12.44 8.49
C ALA A 105 -14.17 11.79 9.62
N ALA A 106 -13.56 10.87 10.34
CA ALA A 106 -14.14 10.17 11.47
C ALA A 106 -13.28 10.32 12.70
N VAL A 107 -13.93 10.32 13.86
CA VAL A 107 -13.25 10.29 15.16
C VAL A 107 -13.36 8.89 15.72
N ILE A 108 -12.22 8.29 15.99
CA ILE A 108 -12.11 6.92 16.51
C ILE A 108 -11.33 6.90 17.82
N ASN A 109 -11.51 5.86 18.59
CA ASN A 109 -10.65 5.61 19.76
C ASN A 109 -9.28 5.11 19.28
N GLU A 110 -8.24 5.49 20.01
CA GLU A 110 -6.88 5.05 19.73
C GLU A 110 -6.80 3.52 19.55
N GLY A 111 -6.07 3.09 18.53
CA GLY A 111 -5.89 1.68 18.20
C GLY A 111 -7.02 1.01 17.41
N ASN A 112 -8.11 1.73 17.12
CA ASN A 112 -9.13 1.24 16.20
C ASN A 112 -8.79 1.67 14.77
N THR A 113 -8.89 0.73 13.84
CA THR A 113 -8.71 1.01 12.42
C THR A 113 -10.07 1.19 11.75
N PRO A 114 -10.29 2.25 10.96
CA PRO A 114 -11.54 2.45 10.22
C PRO A 114 -11.83 1.34 9.21
N ASP A 115 -10.84 0.56 8.81
CA ASP A 115 -10.98 -0.55 7.86
C ASP A 115 -11.98 -1.61 8.33
N ARG A 116 -12.16 -1.74 9.64
CA ARG A 116 -13.19 -2.62 10.20
C ARG A 116 -14.61 -2.13 9.95
N VAL A 117 -14.75 -0.86 9.58
CA VAL A 117 -16.03 -0.23 9.27
C VAL A 117 -16.34 -0.30 7.77
N GLY A 118 -15.51 -0.95 6.97
CA GLY A 118 -15.67 -1.14 5.52
C GLY A 118 -15.61 0.16 4.70
N ASN A 119 -14.70 0.23 3.76
CA ASN A 119 -14.60 1.29 2.74
C ASN A 119 -14.59 2.72 3.28
N PHE A 120 -13.83 2.98 4.34
CA PHE A 120 -13.70 4.33 4.88
C PHE A 120 -13.13 5.29 3.82
N CYS A 121 -12.03 4.93 3.17
CA CYS A 121 -11.53 5.63 2.00
C CYS A 121 -11.92 4.84 0.74
N THR A 122 -12.57 5.49 -0.20
CA THR A 122 -13.07 4.87 -1.42
C THR A 122 -11.98 4.74 -2.49
N THR A 123 -12.10 3.76 -3.36
CA THR A 123 -11.12 3.47 -4.41
C THR A 123 -11.03 4.54 -5.49
N ASP A 124 -12.03 5.41 -5.60
CA ASP A 124 -11.99 6.59 -6.48
C ASP A 124 -10.96 7.63 -6.05
N LYS A 125 -10.56 7.60 -4.78
CA LYS A 125 -9.52 8.47 -4.20
C LYS A 125 -8.12 7.85 -4.24
N ALA A 126 -8.02 6.59 -4.66
CA ALA A 126 -6.75 5.88 -4.74
C ALA A 126 -5.85 6.42 -5.84
N SER A 127 -4.54 6.20 -5.70
CA SER A 127 -3.59 6.44 -6.78
C SER A 127 -3.99 5.66 -8.04
N SER A 128 -3.75 6.26 -9.21
CA SER A 128 -4.09 5.64 -10.49
C SER A 128 -3.16 4.46 -10.80
N GLY A 129 -3.69 3.40 -11.41
CA GLY A 129 -2.92 2.29 -11.92
C GLY A 129 -3.42 0.92 -11.48
N ARG A 130 -2.70 -0.11 -11.90
CA ARG A 130 -3.06 -1.53 -11.65
C ARG A 130 -3.00 -1.89 -10.15
N ASN A 131 -2.17 -1.18 -9.38
CA ASN A 131 -2.01 -1.35 -7.93
C ASN A 131 -2.42 -0.05 -7.24
N ALA A 132 -3.71 0.27 -7.28
CA ALA A 132 -4.25 1.45 -6.62
C ALA A 132 -4.02 1.38 -5.10
N VAL A 133 -3.42 2.42 -4.54
CA VAL A 133 -3.14 2.56 -3.11
C VAL A 133 -4.07 3.60 -2.52
N ILE A 134 -4.71 3.27 -1.42
CA ILE A 134 -5.52 4.17 -0.61
C ILE A 134 -4.71 4.55 0.62
N THR A 135 -4.57 5.84 0.89
CA THR A 135 -3.86 6.33 2.08
C THR A 135 -4.85 6.94 3.06
N GLN A 136 -4.80 6.45 4.29
CA GLN A 136 -5.52 7.03 5.42
C GLN A 136 -4.53 7.84 6.25
N VAL A 137 -4.95 9.02 6.68
CA VAL A 137 -4.19 9.86 7.59
C VAL A 137 -4.81 9.80 8.97
N HIS A 138 -4.00 9.42 9.94
CA HIS A 138 -4.37 9.38 11.34
C HIS A 138 -3.69 10.53 12.07
N MET A 139 -4.49 11.38 12.67
CA MET A 139 -3.99 12.53 13.42
C MET A 139 -4.45 12.45 14.87
N ARG A 140 -3.51 12.55 15.80
CA ARG A 140 -3.79 12.58 17.24
C ARG A 140 -3.00 13.67 17.94
N ARG A 141 -3.46 14.07 19.10
CA ARG A 141 -2.73 14.97 19.98
C ARG A 141 -1.53 14.22 20.58
N ASN A 142 -0.36 14.89 20.56
CA ASN A 142 0.77 14.41 21.35
C ASN A 142 0.55 14.80 22.83
N THR A 143 0.54 13.80 23.70
CA THR A 143 0.30 13.97 25.16
C THR A 143 1.59 13.90 25.97
N ALA A 144 2.77 14.04 25.30
CA ALA A 144 4.05 14.08 26.01
C ALA A 144 4.19 15.31 26.89
#